data_f1a233436f9b27c1f9cf594a307a4368
#
_entry.id   f1a233436f9b27c1f9cf594a307a4368
#
_cell.length_a   1.000
_cell.length_b   1.000
_cell.length_c   1.000
_cell.angle_alpha   90.00
_cell.angle_beta   90.00
_cell.angle_gamma   90.00
#
_symmetry.space_group_name_H-M   'P 1'
#
loop_
_entity.id
_entity.type
_entity.pdbx_description
1 polymer ?
#
loop_
_entity_poly.entity_id
_entity_poly.type
_entity_poly.pdbx_seq_one_letter_code
_entity_poly.pdbx_strand_id
1 'polypeptide(L)'
;MKRKAIILGTGPTGLVTAWKLLERGWKVNLIEKNSISGGLCRSWKEKGFILDTGPHIFHTPDKDLKKFWKKNFNDILVEGKFFCKNIKGKNFDEFYDYPFSKEALNLFEPKLKEKIKKELKFYKNPEQRRKAKNYKEYVNALIGPTLREMFFEKYPKKIWGIDTDKMTPDWAPNRIKFRNKILPFYHEEYAAVGKYGTGCVYDRIKQKIINLGGKFKFNETVIGLSSKDNNITHIITNKKKYLINNDETVISTLPVSITAKLLGKQNNLKFRGVCSVYIFCQRHSILPKNIHWVYFDSKNVLFNRITENKKLSKFVAPKNKTLLTAEITYSLGDKFSKQKPKNIIDQVLKDLEKVKLVENYNVIGTSINYEPYVYPVQFMEQKNETFYIKSFIENFNNLFSI
;
A
#
# COMPACT_ATOMS: atom_id res chain seq x y z
N MET A 1 39.99 -4.56 -0.62
CA MET A 1 38.98 -5.50 -0.05
C MET A 1 37.61 -5.24 -0.69
N LYS A 2 36.77 -6.27 -0.93
CA LYS A 2 35.42 -6.07 -1.42
C LYS A 2 34.57 -5.46 -0.30
N ARG A 3 33.89 -4.33 -0.55
CA ARG A 3 32.93 -3.72 0.38
C ARG A 3 31.81 -4.71 0.76
N LYS A 4 31.34 -4.64 1.98
CA LYS A 4 30.30 -5.53 2.50
C LYS A 4 29.08 -4.71 2.97
N ALA A 5 27.87 -5.24 2.77
CA ALA A 5 26.64 -4.66 3.27
C ALA A 5 25.77 -5.70 3.97
N ILE A 6 25.15 -5.29 5.07
CA ILE A 6 24.10 -6.05 5.76
C ILE A 6 22.81 -5.24 5.65
N ILE A 7 21.81 -5.81 4.97
CA ILE A 7 20.54 -5.15 4.69
C ILE A 7 19.48 -5.69 5.64
N LEU A 8 18.82 -4.79 6.36
CA LEU A 8 17.73 -5.10 7.28
C LEU A 8 16.40 -4.95 6.53
N GLY A 9 15.74 -6.08 6.29
CA GLY A 9 14.50 -6.19 5.54
C GLY A 9 14.72 -6.63 4.08
N THR A 10 13.80 -7.48 3.60
CA THR A 10 13.74 -7.97 2.22
C THR A 10 12.49 -7.50 1.48
N GLY A 11 12.00 -6.31 1.81
CA GLY A 11 11.01 -5.61 1.01
C GLY A 11 11.57 -5.18 -0.35
N PRO A 12 10.74 -4.55 -1.23
CA PRO A 12 11.18 -4.09 -2.55
C PRO A 12 12.49 -3.31 -2.52
N THR A 13 12.62 -2.34 -1.61
CA THR A 13 13.81 -1.51 -1.45
C THR A 13 15.04 -2.35 -1.10
N GLY A 14 14.93 -3.23 -0.09
CA GLY A 14 16.05 -4.08 0.34
C GLY A 14 16.54 -5.03 -0.75
N LEU A 15 15.61 -5.65 -1.47
CA LEU A 15 15.93 -6.55 -2.58
C LEU A 15 16.61 -5.83 -3.75
N VAL A 16 16.07 -4.67 -4.18
CA VAL A 16 16.67 -3.91 -5.29
C VAL A 16 18.04 -3.36 -4.90
N THR A 17 18.19 -2.85 -3.66
CA THR A 17 19.49 -2.39 -3.14
C THR A 17 20.50 -3.53 -3.11
N ALA A 18 20.13 -4.70 -2.60
CA ALA A 18 21.01 -5.89 -2.59
C ALA A 18 21.47 -6.27 -4.00
N TRP A 19 20.52 -6.36 -4.93
CA TRP A 19 20.82 -6.68 -6.32
C TRP A 19 21.83 -5.70 -6.91
N LYS A 20 21.58 -4.38 -6.77
CA LYS A 20 22.43 -3.34 -7.34
C LYS A 20 23.83 -3.26 -6.68
N LEU A 21 23.95 -3.55 -5.42
CA LEU A 21 25.24 -3.65 -4.73
C LEU A 21 26.05 -4.87 -5.18
N LEU A 22 25.40 -6.03 -5.35
CA LEU A 22 26.04 -7.24 -5.85
C LEU A 22 26.55 -7.06 -7.28
N GLU A 23 25.77 -6.41 -8.17
CA GLU A 23 26.22 -6.04 -9.53
C GLU A 23 27.48 -5.15 -9.53
N ARG A 24 27.69 -4.39 -8.44
CA ARG A 24 28.88 -3.54 -8.23
C ARG A 24 30.00 -4.24 -7.45
N GLY A 25 29.92 -5.56 -7.28
CA GLY A 25 30.96 -6.37 -6.65
C GLY A 25 30.98 -6.38 -5.11
N TRP A 26 29.95 -5.84 -4.45
CA TRP A 26 29.81 -5.91 -2.98
C TRP A 26 29.47 -7.33 -2.55
N LYS A 27 29.81 -7.68 -1.29
CA LYS A 27 29.23 -8.84 -0.61
C LYS A 27 28.01 -8.38 0.18
N VAL A 28 26.87 -9.09 0.03
CA VAL A 28 25.60 -8.66 0.66
C VAL A 28 24.96 -9.79 1.43
N ASN A 29 24.57 -9.49 2.67
CA ASN A 29 23.73 -10.33 3.52
C ASN A 29 22.41 -9.59 3.78
N LEU A 30 21.29 -10.31 3.77
CA LEU A 30 19.96 -9.75 4.08
C LEU A 30 19.35 -10.49 5.28
N ILE A 31 18.76 -9.75 6.21
CA ILE A 31 18.06 -10.29 7.38
C ILE A 31 16.56 -9.97 7.23
N GLU A 32 15.71 -11.00 7.35
CA GLU A 32 14.25 -10.90 7.17
C GLU A 32 13.52 -11.63 8.29
N LYS A 33 12.53 -10.97 8.87
CA LYS A 33 11.70 -11.56 9.96
C LYS A 33 10.77 -12.68 9.48
N ASN A 34 10.29 -12.59 8.23
CA ASN A 34 9.38 -13.57 7.65
C ASN A 34 10.15 -14.74 7.00
N SER A 35 9.42 -15.81 6.66
CA SER A 35 9.95 -16.96 5.90
C SER A 35 10.10 -16.69 4.39
N ILE A 36 9.48 -15.60 3.89
CA ILE A 36 9.49 -15.21 2.47
C ILE A 36 9.87 -13.74 2.30
N SER A 37 10.50 -13.43 1.17
CA SER A 37 10.88 -12.06 0.79
C SER A 37 9.71 -11.29 0.15
N GLY A 38 9.88 -9.99 -0.05
CA GLY A 38 8.94 -9.12 -0.75
C GLY A 38 8.27 -8.07 0.15
N GLY A 39 8.40 -8.19 1.49
CA GLY A 39 7.79 -7.24 2.43
C GLY A 39 6.29 -7.08 2.20
N LEU A 40 5.81 -5.86 2.02
CA LEU A 40 4.40 -5.58 1.68
C LEU A 40 4.00 -6.00 0.26
N CYS A 41 4.95 -6.41 -0.57
CA CYS A 41 4.71 -6.88 -1.94
C CYS A 41 4.88 -8.40 -2.09
N ARG A 42 4.91 -9.16 -0.97
CA ARG A 42 5.01 -10.61 -1.02
C ARG A 42 3.70 -11.26 -1.43
N SER A 43 3.80 -12.46 -2.01
CA SER A 43 2.66 -13.31 -2.33
C SER A 43 2.91 -14.71 -1.79
N TRP A 44 1.82 -15.44 -1.53
CA TRP A 44 1.88 -16.86 -1.13
C TRP A 44 0.71 -17.64 -1.72
N LYS A 45 0.85 -18.96 -1.73
CA LYS A 45 -0.22 -19.86 -2.21
C LYS A 45 -1.02 -20.40 -1.05
N GLU A 46 -2.34 -20.39 -1.18
CA GLU A 46 -3.27 -20.99 -0.22
C GLU A 46 -4.50 -21.57 -0.94
N LYS A 47 -4.82 -22.85 -0.71
CA LYS A 47 -6.00 -23.53 -1.28
C LYS A 47 -6.15 -23.37 -2.80
N GLY A 48 -5.03 -23.30 -3.53
CA GLY A 48 -5.01 -23.15 -4.99
C GLY A 48 -5.13 -21.69 -5.47
N PHE A 49 -5.21 -20.73 -4.57
CA PHE A 49 -5.19 -19.29 -4.87
C PHE A 49 -3.81 -18.69 -4.57
N ILE A 50 -3.52 -17.56 -5.19
CA ILE A 50 -2.34 -16.73 -4.87
C ILE A 50 -2.85 -15.48 -4.18
N LEU A 51 -2.36 -15.27 -2.97
CA LEU A 51 -2.70 -14.15 -2.10
C LEU A 51 -1.56 -13.14 -2.07
N ASP A 52 -1.90 -11.86 -2.16
CA ASP A 52 -0.99 -10.73 -1.94
C ASP A 52 -1.33 -10.08 -0.59
N THR A 53 -0.38 -9.43 0.08
CA THR A 53 -0.64 -8.65 1.31
C THR A 53 -1.70 -7.57 1.10
N GLY A 54 -1.85 -7.12 -0.12
CA GLY A 54 -2.84 -6.24 -0.69
C GLY A 54 -2.58 -6.10 -2.19
N PRO A 55 -3.57 -5.69 -3.00
CA PRO A 55 -3.38 -5.52 -4.44
C PRO A 55 -2.38 -4.41 -4.74
N HIS A 56 -1.31 -4.74 -5.44
CA HIS A 56 -0.30 -3.79 -5.89
C HIS A 56 -0.24 -3.76 -7.41
N ILE A 57 -0.14 -2.55 -7.96
CA ILE A 57 0.00 -2.30 -9.39
C ILE A 57 1.31 -1.57 -9.62
N PHE A 58 2.18 -2.15 -10.44
CA PHE A 58 3.38 -1.47 -10.91
C PHE A 58 2.96 -0.41 -11.92
N HIS A 59 3.18 0.86 -11.60
CA HIS A 59 2.83 1.95 -12.50
C HIS A 59 3.91 3.03 -12.48
N THR A 60 4.12 3.67 -13.63
CA THR A 60 5.08 4.76 -13.75
C THR A 60 4.87 5.56 -15.02
N PRO A 61 4.99 6.89 -14.98
CA PRO A 61 5.14 7.72 -16.16
C PRO A 61 6.56 7.70 -16.73
N ASP A 62 7.56 7.24 -15.94
CA ASP A 62 8.97 7.23 -16.31
C ASP A 62 9.27 6.15 -17.37
N LYS A 63 9.81 6.61 -18.51
CA LYS A 63 10.12 5.74 -19.66
C LYS A 63 11.29 4.78 -19.39
N ASP A 64 12.27 5.16 -18.59
CA ASP A 64 13.44 4.32 -18.32
C ASP A 64 13.10 3.26 -17.27
N LEU A 65 12.29 3.60 -16.26
CA LEU A 65 11.74 2.61 -15.34
C LEU A 65 10.83 1.62 -16.06
N LYS A 66 10.01 2.05 -17.01
CA LYS A 66 9.22 1.16 -17.87
C LYS A 66 10.11 0.22 -18.67
N LYS A 67 11.20 0.73 -19.31
CA LYS A 67 12.16 -0.11 -20.02
C LYS A 67 12.83 -1.12 -19.10
N PHE A 68 13.22 -0.68 -17.88
CA PHE A 68 13.80 -1.56 -16.86
C PHE A 68 12.85 -2.70 -16.48
N TRP A 69 11.58 -2.41 -16.24
CA TRP A 69 10.60 -3.45 -15.91
C TRP A 69 10.37 -4.40 -17.08
N LYS A 70 10.19 -3.91 -18.28
CA LYS A 70 10.03 -4.74 -19.49
C LYS A 70 11.25 -5.63 -19.73
N LYS A 71 12.47 -5.09 -19.61
CA LYS A 71 13.70 -5.87 -19.79
C LYS A 71 13.81 -7.03 -18.78
N ASN A 72 13.40 -6.83 -17.53
CA ASN A 72 13.66 -7.79 -16.46
C ASN A 72 12.48 -8.70 -16.12
N PHE A 73 11.24 -8.29 -16.42
CA PHE A 73 10.03 -8.94 -15.87
C PHE A 73 8.89 -9.08 -16.87
N ASN A 74 9.08 -8.81 -18.16
CA ASN A 74 7.99 -8.78 -19.16
C ASN A 74 7.17 -10.08 -19.20
N ASP A 75 7.79 -11.23 -19.03
CA ASP A 75 7.16 -12.56 -19.06
C ASP A 75 6.32 -12.88 -17.81
N ILE A 76 6.55 -12.15 -16.71
CA ILE A 76 5.82 -12.31 -15.44
C ILE A 76 4.99 -11.07 -15.06
N LEU A 77 4.92 -10.05 -15.91
CA LEU A 77 4.03 -8.91 -15.75
C LEU A 77 2.86 -9.00 -16.74
N VAL A 78 1.69 -8.61 -16.29
CA VAL A 78 0.48 -8.46 -17.11
C VAL A 78 0.14 -6.98 -17.18
N GLU A 79 0.36 -6.36 -18.36
CA GLU A 79 -0.03 -4.97 -18.60
C GLU A 79 -1.55 -4.85 -18.67
N GLY A 80 -2.11 -3.76 -18.17
CA GLY A 80 -3.56 -3.57 -18.19
C GLY A 80 -4.01 -2.14 -17.97
N LYS A 81 -5.29 -1.92 -18.30
CA LYS A 81 -6.04 -0.71 -17.96
C LYS A 81 -6.94 -1.03 -16.80
N PHE A 82 -6.75 -0.38 -15.66
CA PHE A 82 -7.45 -0.68 -14.42
C PHE A 82 -8.53 0.37 -14.14
N PHE A 83 -9.72 -0.10 -13.80
CA PHE A 83 -10.88 0.75 -13.47
C PHE A 83 -11.42 0.38 -12.10
N CYS A 84 -11.94 1.38 -11.42
CA CYS A 84 -12.58 1.21 -10.12
C CYS A 84 -13.75 2.15 -9.93
N LYS A 85 -14.59 1.86 -8.94
CA LYS A 85 -15.74 2.68 -8.58
C LYS A 85 -15.77 2.98 -7.09
N ASN A 86 -16.39 4.10 -6.72
CA ASN A 86 -16.89 4.34 -5.38
C ASN A 86 -18.32 3.83 -5.29
N ILE A 87 -18.61 3.05 -4.27
CA ILE A 87 -19.98 2.62 -3.95
C ILE A 87 -20.50 3.49 -2.82
N LYS A 88 -21.67 4.09 -3.05
CA LYS A 88 -22.35 5.06 -2.19
C LYS A 88 -23.81 4.67 -1.96
N GLY A 89 -24.54 5.58 -1.36
CA GLY A 89 -25.96 5.39 -1.04
C GLY A 89 -26.20 4.64 0.27
N LYS A 90 -27.40 4.77 0.80
CA LYS A 90 -27.83 4.08 2.03
C LYS A 90 -27.88 2.56 1.81
N ASN A 91 -28.25 2.14 0.59
CA ASN A 91 -28.41 0.74 0.18
C ASN A 91 -27.22 0.22 -0.65
N PHE A 92 -26.11 1.00 -0.78
CA PHE A 92 -24.95 0.65 -1.60
C PHE A 92 -25.29 0.44 -3.09
N ASP A 93 -26.20 1.22 -3.63
CA ASP A 93 -26.77 1.12 -4.97
C ASP A 93 -26.29 2.23 -5.92
N GLU A 94 -25.51 3.20 -5.42
CA GLU A 94 -24.94 4.28 -6.20
C GLU A 94 -23.49 3.96 -6.57
N PHE A 95 -23.17 3.96 -7.87
CA PHE A 95 -21.86 3.62 -8.42
C PHE A 95 -21.24 4.78 -9.16
N TYR A 96 -20.17 5.37 -8.61
CA TYR A 96 -19.45 6.49 -9.22
C TYR A 96 -18.05 6.05 -9.66
N ASP A 97 -17.65 6.44 -10.87
CA ASP A 97 -16.30 6.18 -11.37
C ASP A 97 -15.25 6.93 -10.54
N TYR A 98 -14.10 6.30 -10.36
CA TYR A 98 -12.96 6.90 -9.66
C TYR A 98 -11.68 6.70 -10.48
N PRO A 99 -10.86 7.73 -10.69
CA PRO A 99 -11.00 9.12 -10.25
C PRO A 99 -12.24 9.81 -10.82
N PHE A 100 -12.80 10.74 -10.06
CA PHE A 100 -14.04 11.43 -10.40
C PHE A 100 -13.89 12.25 -11.69
N SER A 101 -14.91 12.23 -12.57
CA SER A 101 -14.91 12.95 -13.83
C SER A 101 -16.08 13.92 -13.95
N LYS A 102 -15.96 14.90 -14.87
CA LYS A 102 -17.08 15.81 -15.20
C LYS A 102 -18.28 15.06 -15.76
N GLU A 103 -18.06 13.92 -16.45
CA GLU A 103 -19.15 13.10 -16.96
C GLU A 103 -20.02 12.54 -15.82
N ALA A 104 -19.42 12.23 -14.67
CA ALA A 104 -20.16 11.77 -13.49
C ALA A 104 -21.14 12.83 -12.94
N LEU A 105 -20.97 14.12 -13.28
CA LEU A 105 -21.94 15.16 -12.91
C LEU A 105 -23.31 14.93 -13.54
N ASN A 106 -23.40 14.16 -14.63
CA ASN A 106 -24.68 13.84 -15.28
C ASN A 106 -25.52 12.82 -14.46
N LEU A 107 -24.93 12.18 -13.47
CA LEU A 107 -25.62 11.26 -12.56
C LEU A 107 -26.36 11.99 -11.43
N PHE A 108 -26.12 13.30 -11.27
CA PHE A 108 -26.73 14.09 -10.19
C PHE A 108 -28.01 14.80 -10.66
N GLU A 109 -28.90 15.00 -9.70
CA GLU A 109 -30.08 15.84 -9.88
C GLU A 109 -29.71 17.24 -10.37
N PRO A 110 -30.54 17.88 -11.24
CA PRO A 110 -30.20 19.16 -11.87
C PRO A 110 -29.76 20.25 -10.89
N LYS A 111 -30.46 20.40 -9.76
CA LYS A 111 -30.14 21.38 -8.71
C LYS A 111 -28.76 21.17 -8.10
N LEU A 112 -28.42 19.93 -7.79
CA LEU A 112 -27.11 19.57 -7.23
C LEU A 112 -26.00 19.76 -8.26
N LYS A 113 -26.23 19.36 -9.51
CA LYS A 113 -25.32 19.56 -10.64
C LYS A 113 -24.97 21.03 -10.84
N GLU A 114 -25.96 21.92 -10.85
CA GLU A 114 -25.74 23.37 -11.00
C GLU A 114 -24.99 23.96 -9.80
N LYS A 115 -25.29 23.54 -8.57
CA LYS A 115 -24.51 23.91 -7.38
C LYS A 115 -23.04 23.55 -7.54
N ILE A 116 -22.75 22.30 -7.92
CA ILE A 116 -21.37 21.80 -8.10
C ILE A 116 -20.66 22.59 -9.23
N LYS A 117 -21.33 22.89 -10.35
CA LYS A 117 -20.73 23.67 -11.42
C LYS A 117 -20.35 25.10 -10.96
N LYS A 118 -21.21 25.75 -10.16
CA LYS A 118 -20.90 27.06 -9.58
C LYS A 118 -19.70 26.99 -8.64
N GLU A 119 -19.66 25.97 -7.78
CA GLU A 119 -18.51 25.72 -6.88
C GLU A 119 -17.22 25.47 -7.65
N LEU A 120 -17.23 24.63 -8.67
CA LEU A 120 -16.07 24.37 -9.53
C LEU A 120 -15.53 25.62 -10.21
N LYS A 121 -16.41 26.54 -10.60
CA LYS A 121 -16.01 27.84 -11.18
C LYS A 121 -15.38 28.76 -10.14
N PHE A 122 -15.94 28.80 -8.92
CA PHE A 122 -15.51 29.68 -7.84
C PHE A 122 -14.24 29.18 -7.13
N TYR A 123 -14.22 27.89 -6.73
CA TYR A 123 -13.17 27.33 -5.88
C TYR A 123 -11.94 26.83 -6.65
N LYS A 124 -11.98 26.62 -7.95
CA LYS A 124 -10.84 26.14 -8.73
C LYS A 124 -9.71 27.17 -8.79
N ASN A 125 -9.06 27.40 -7.65
CA ASN A 125 -8.06 28.45 -7.47
C ASN A 125 -6.69 27.84 -7.12
N PRO A 126 -5.67 27.90 -8.03
CA PRO A 126 -4.33 27.39 -7.78
C PRO A 126 -3.62 28.07 -6.61
N GLU A 127 -3.89 29.35 -6.38
CA GLU A 127 -3.24 30.11 -5.29
C GLU A 127 -3.78 29.67 -3.91
N GLN A 128 -5.11 29.53 -3.79
CA GLN A 128 -5.72 29.00 -2.57
C GLN A 128 -5.23 27.58 -2.26
N ARG A 129 -5.04 26.74 -3.30
CA ARG A 129 -4.45 25.39 -3.10
C ARG A 129 -3.03 25.45 -2.56
N ARG A 130 -2.20 26.37 -3.06
CA ARG A 130 -0.82 26.54 -2.56
C ARG A 130 -0.77 27.02 -1.12
N LYS A 131 -1.74 27.84 -0.70
CA LYS A 131 -1.87 28.38 0.66
C LYS A 131 -2.62 27.46 1.63
N ALA A 132 -3.17 26.35 1.15
CA ALA A 132 -3.94 25.42 1.99
C ALA A 132 -3.09 24.84 3.13
N LYS A 133 -3.58 24.98 4.36
CA LYS A 133 -2.90 24.53 5.57
C LYS A 133 -3.14 23.03 5.84
N ASN A 134 -4.25 22.49 5.33
CA ASN A 134 -4.65 21.10 5.56
C ASN A 134 -5.33 20.52 4.33
N TYR A 135 -5.57 19.20 4.37
CA TYR A 135 -6.21 18.45 3.30
C TYR A 135 -7.59 19.00 2.93
N LYS A 136 -8.42 19.34 3.92
CA LYS A 136 -9.78 19.85 3.71
C LYS A 136 -9.78 21.16 2.91
N GLU A 137 -8.90 22.11 3.27
CA GLU A 137 -8.73 23.37 2.56
C GLU A 137 -8.23 23.15 1.13
N TYR A 138 -7.23 22.25 0.96
CA TYR A 138 -6.70 21.92 -0.36
C TYR A 138 -7.77 21.36 -1.28
N VAL A 139 -8.57 20.43 -0.80
CA VAL A 139 -9.61 19.78 -1.61
C VAL A 139 -10.75 20.75 -1.92
N ASN A 140 -11.14 21.61 -0.97
CA ASN A 140 -12.11 22.68 -1.25
C ASN A 140 -11.62 23.60 -2.40
N ALA A 141 -10.35 24.01 -2.34
CA ALA A 141 -9.74 24.85 -3.39
C ALA A 141 -9.52 24.13 -4.73
N LEU A 142 -9.68 22.81 -4.78
CA LEU A 142 -9.55 22.00 -6.00
C LEU A 142 -10.90 21.73 -6.67
N ILE A 143 -11.92 21.36 -5.90
CA ILE A 143 -13.20 20.83 -6.43
C ILE A 143 -14.46 21.36 -5.74
N GLY A 144 -14.32 22.25 -4.77
CA GLY A 144 -15.42 22.80 -3.98
C GLY A 144 -15.88 21.89 -2.82
N PRO A 145 -16.63 22.48 -1.86
CA PRO A 145 -17.04 21.78 -0.65
C PRO A 145 -18.04 20.65 -0.92
N THR A 146 -18.96 20.79 -1.85
CA THR A 146 -19.97 19.76 -2.12
C THR A 146 -19.33 18.45 -2.60
N LEU A 147 -18.47 18.48 -3.61
CA LEU A 147 -17.77 17.27 -4.08
C LEU A 147 -16.80 16.72 -3.02
N ARG A 148 -16.16 17.59 -2.25
CA ARG A 148 -15.31 17.14 -1.14
C ARG A 148 -16.13 16.34 -0.13
N GLU A 149 -17.25 16.85 0.33
CA GLU A 149 -18.11 16.16 1.32
C GLU A 149 -18.64 14.83 0.79
N MET A 150 -19.03 14.80 -0.47
CA MET A 150 -19.57 13.59 -1.10
C MET A 150 -18.52 12.50 -1.30
N PHE A 151 -17.27 12.83 -1.69
CA PHE A 151 -16.31 11.83 -2.16
C PHE A 151 -14.96 11.82 -1.41
N PHE A 152 -14.57 12.93 -0.78
CA PHE A 152 -13.22 13.13 -0.27
C PHE A 152 -13.15 13.51 1.21
N GLU A 153 -14.23 13.30 1.95
CA GLU A 153 -14.30 13.52 3.40
C GLU A 153 -14.31 12.20 4.18
N LYS A 154 -15.29 11.33 3.90
CA LYS A 154 -15.51 10.11 4.68
C LYS A 154 -14.44 9.05 4.42
N TYR A 155 -14.04 8.86 3.16
CA TYR A 155 -13.06 7.84 2.80
C TYR A 155 -11.67 8.11 3.38
N PRO A 156 -11.07 9.33 3.28
CA PRO A 156 -9.84 9.65 3.98
C PRO A 156 -9.92 9.45 5.50
N LYS A 157 -11.00 9.90 6.15
CA LYS A 157 -11.20 9.65 7.60
C LYS A 157 -11.16 8.15 7.93
N LYS A 158 -11.78 7.31 7.10
CA LYS A 158 -11.80 5.86 7.29
C LYS A 158 -10.42 5.25 7.14
N ILE A 159 -9.63 5.66 6.13
CA ILE A 159 -8.26 5.16 5.91
C ILE A 159 -7.31 5.66 6.99
N TRP A 160 -7.25 6.97 7.23
CA TRP A 160 -6.23 7.59 8.06
C TRP A 160 -6.57 7.58 9.54
N GLY A 161 -7.85 7.42 9.89
CA GLY A 161 -8.33 7.44 11.28
C GLY A 161 -8.22 8.81 11.96
N ILE A 162 -8.08 9.89 11.17
CA ILE A 162 -8.02 11.29 11.64
C ILE A 162 -8.94 12.16 10.79
N ASP A 163 -9.33 13.31 11.31
CA ASP A 163 -10.14 14.28 10.58
C ASP A 163 -9.36 14.97 9.47
N THR A 164 -10.04 15.34 8.38
CA THR A 164 -9.43 15.90 7.17
C THR A 164 -8.84 17.28 7.37
N ASP A 165 -9.26 18.03 8.38
CA ASP A 165 -8.68 19.31 8.81
C ASP A 165 -7.38 19.14 9.61
N LYS A 166 -7.11 17.95 10.15
CA LYS A 166 -5.86 17.57 10.83
C LYS A 166 -4.85 16.88 9.93
N MET A 167 -5.24 16.59 8.67
CA MET A 167 -4.36 15.95 7.69
C MET A 167 -3.51 16.97 6.95
N THR A 168 -2.25 16.62 6.66
CA THR A 168 -1.41 17.40 5.74
C THR A 168 -2.04 17.47 4.34
N PRO A 169 -1.90 18.59 3.61
CA PRO A 169 -2.38 18.68 2.24
C PRO A 169 -1.56 17.83 1.26
N ASP A 170 -0.35 17.40 1.62
CA ASP A 170 0.64 16.75 0.74
C ASP A 170 0.13 15.44 0.10
N TRP A 171 -0.83 14.78 0.73
CA TRP A 171 -1.40 13.53 0.19
C TRP A 171 -2.39 13.77 -0.98
N ALA A 172 -3.12 14.90 -0.94
CA ALA A 172 -4.20 15.18 -1.89
C ALA A 172 -3.75 15.30 -3.36
N PRO A 173 -2.65 16.00 -3.72
CA PRO A 173 -2.23 16.19 -5.11
C PRO A 173 -2.03 14.90 -5.89
N ASN A 174 -1.53 13.88 -5.24
CA ASN A 174 -1.23 12.59 -5.87
C ASN A 174 -2.44 11.67 -5.97
N ARG A 175 -3.53 11.96 -5.27
CA ARG A 175 -4.69 11.06 -5.13
C ARG A 175 -5.97 11.64 -5.71
N ILE A 176 -6.17 12.95 -5.66
CA ILE A 176 -7.39 13.59 -6.14
C ILE A 176 -7.14 14.16 -7.53
N LYS A 177 -7.68 13.46 -8.52
CA LYS A 177 -7.65 13.88 -9.91
C LYS A 177 -9.09 14.12 -10.37
N PHE A 178 -9.41 15.34 -10.78
CA PHE A 178 -10.69 15.67 -11.40
C PHE A 178 -10.51 15.68 -12.91
N ARG A 179 -11.09 14.70 -13.59
CA ARG A 179 -10.90 14.43 -15.03
C ARG A 179 -12.08 14.95 -15.86
N ASN A 180 -11.86 15.15 -17.15
CA ASN A 180 -12.95 15.52 -18.07
C ASN A 180 -13.80 14.28 -18.42
N LYS A 181 -13.17 13.12 -18.62
CA LYS A 181 -13.79 11.86 -19.06
C LYS A 181 -13.48 10.71 -18.09
N ILE A 182 -14.24 9.63 -18.20
CA ILE A 182 -13.98 8.36 -17.53
C ILE A 182 -12.76 7.70 -18.19
N LEU A 183 -11.67 7.53 -17.43
CA LEU A 183 -10.40 7.01 -17.90
C LEU A 183 -9.88 5.96 -16.92
N PRO A 184 -8.97 5.05 -17.35
CA PRO A 184 -8.31 4.12 -16.45
C PRO A 184 -7.66 4.82 -15.26
N PHE A 185 -7.56 4.14 -14.12
CA PHE A 185 -6.99 4.73 -12.89
C PHE A 185 -5.58 5.29 -13.13
N TYR A 186 -4.72 4.55 -13.83
CA TYR A 186 -3.37 4.93 -14.26
C TYR A 186 -3.35 5.35 -15.73
N HIS A 187 -4.14 6.37 -16.07
CA HIS A 187 -4.16 6.92 -17.43
C HIS A 187 -2.84 7.63 -17.74
N GLU A 188 -2.29 7.42 -18.94
CA GLU A 188 -1.00 7.95 -19.41
C GLU A 188 0.25 7.40 -18.72
N GLU A 189 0.08 6.38 -17.88
CA GLU A 189 1.18 5.68 -17.23
C GLU A 189 1.31 4.24 -17.75
N TYR A 190 2.51 3.69 -17.71
CA TYR A 190 2.66 2.23 -17.76
C TYR A 190 2.02 1.65 -16.52
N ALA A 191 1.19 0.64 -16.68
CA ALA A 191 0.57 -0.05 -15.55
C ALA A 191 0.53 -1.56 -15.80
N ALA A 192 0.99 -2.34 -14.82
CA ALA A 192 1.04 -3.81 -14.87
C ALA A 192 0.87 -4.42 -13.48
N VAL A 193 0.51 -5.69 -13.45
CA VAL A 193 0.46 -6.51 -12.23
C VAL A 193 1.34 -7.75 -12.38
N GLY A 194 1.76 -8.33 -11.27
CA GLY A 194 2.44 -9.62 -11.28
C GLY A 194 1.50 -10.73 -11.77
N LYS A 195 1.93 -11.49 -12.76
CA LYS A 195 1.16 -12.59 -13.36
C LYS A 195 0.71 -13.61 -12.31
N TYR A 196 1.59 -13.94 -11.39
CA TYR A 196 1.35 -14.88 -10.30
C TYR A 196 1.37 -14.16 -8.93
N GLY A 197 0.65 -13.03 -8.82
CA GLY A 197 0.71 -12.13 -7.68
C GLY A 197 1.93 -11.20 -7.74
N THR A 198 1.91 -10.17 -6.93
CA THR A 198 2.98 -9.15 -6.89
C THR A 198 4.34 -9.74 -6.53
N GLY A 199 4.35 -10.74 -5.64
CA GLY A 199 5.54 -11.41 -5.13
C GLY A 199 6.38 -12.08 -6.21
N CYS A 200 5.82 -12.50 -7.35
CA CYS A 200 6.57 -13.17 -8.41
C CYS A 200 7.72 -12.31 -8.97
N VAL A 201 7.57 -10.98 -8.97
CA VAL A 201 8.63 -10.04 -9.37
C VAL A 201 9.76 -10.05 -8.35
N TYR A 202 9.43 -10.05 -7.06
CA TYR A 202 10.41 -10.02 -5.97
C TYR A 202 11.08 -11.38 -5.76
N ASP A 203 10.40 -12.48 -6.05
CA ASP A 203 11.00 -13.82 -6.10
C ASP A 203 12.06 -13.92 -7.23
N ARG A 204 11.81 -13.30 -8.39
CA ARG A 204 12.80 -13.20 -9.46
C ARG A 204 14.01 -12.37 -9.03
N ILE A 205 13.81 -11.24 -8.37
CA ILE A 205 14.92 -10.43 -7.83
C ILE A 205 15.71 -11.22 -6.79
N LYS A 206 15.03 -11.92 -5.87
CA LYS A 206 15.65 -12.81 -4.89
C LYS A 206 16.54 -13.87 -5.58
N GLN A 207 16.04 -14.51 -6.64
CA GLN A 207 16.84 -15.50 -7.37
C GLN A 207 18.07 -14.88 -8.02
N LYS A 208 17.97 -13.67 -8.60
CA LYS A 208 19.13 -12.94 -9.11
C LYS A 208 20.15 -12.63 -8.01
N ILE A 209 19.70 -12.21 -6.84
CA ILE A 209 20.58 -11.96 -5.68
C ILE A 209 21.33 -13.24 -5.28
N ILE A 210 20.65 -14.38 -5.20
CA ILE A 210 21.26 -15.68 -4.87
C ILE A 210 22.31 -16.05 -5.90
N ASN A 211 22.01 -15.93 -7.19
CA ASN A 211 22.93 -16.25 -8.29
C ASN A 211 24.18 -15.35 -8.30
N LEU A 212 24.06 -14.11 -7.77
CA LEU A 212 25.18 -13.18 -7.58
C LEU A 212 25.94 -13.40 -6.26
N GLY A 213 25.58 -14.42 -5.47
CA GLY A 213 26.24 -14.77 -4.21
C GLY A 213 25.72 -14.04 -2.97
N GLY A 214 24.58 -13.35 -3.06
CA GLY A 214 23.90 -12.74 -1.91
C GLY A 214 23.31 -13.80 -0.97
N LYS A 215 23.34 -13.54 0.33
CA LYS A 215 22.90 -14.50 1.36
C LYS A 215 21.70 -13.95 2.12
N PHE A 216 20.68 -14.81 2.34
CA PHE A 216 19.46 -14.49 3.09
C PHE A 216 19.44 -15.19 4.45
N LYS A 217 18.94 -14.50 5.46
CA LYS A 217 18.63 -15.00 6.80
C LYS A 217 17.16 -14.74 7.09
N PHE A 218 16.34 -15.73 6.78
CA PHE A 218 14.89 -15.70 7.01
C PHE A 218 14.51 -16.13 8.43
N ASN A 219 13.29 -15.78 8.86
CA ASN A 219 12.77 -16.04 10.20
C ASN A 219 13.70 -15.48 11.28
N GLU A 220 14.30 -14.33 11.01
CA GLU A 220 15.25 -13.67 11.90
C GLU A 220 14.90 -12.19 12.04
N THR A 221 14.44 -11.81 13.23
CA THR A 221 13.95 -10.46 13.53
C THR A 221 15.06 -9.65 14.17
N VAL A 222 15.38 -8.49 13.59
CA VAL A 222 16.26 -7.50 14.23
C VAL A 222 15.51 -6.86 15.40
N ILE A 223 16.10 -6.91 16.59
CA ILE A 223 15.51 -6.40 17.83
C ILE A 223 16.33 -5.28 18.47
N GLY A 224 17.54 -5.00 17.98
CA GLY A 224 18.38 -3.90 18.46
C GLY A 224 19.58 -3.63 17.57
N LEU A 225 20.11 -2.42 17.67
CA LEU A 225 21.37 -1.97 17.07
C LEU A 225 22.22 -1.35 18.17
N SER A 226 23.45 -1.87 18.37
CA SER A 226 24.42 -1.24 19.28
C SER A 226 25.36 -0.35 18.49
N SER A 227 25.74 0.79 19.05
CA SER A 227 26.66 1.73 18.43
C SER A 227 27.73 2.21 19.42
N LYS A 228 28.84 2.65 18.87
CA LYS A 228 29.94 3.35 19.59
C LYS A 228 30.52 4.39 18.62
N ASP A 229 30.77 5.59 19.10
CA ASP A 229 31.39 6.69 18.34
C ASP A 229 30.72 6.90 16.96
N ASN A 230 29.37 6.98 16.95
CA ASN A 230 28.52 7.09 15.77
C ASN A 230 28.71 5.96 14.72
N ASN A 231 29.21 4.81 15.11
CA ASN A 231 29.28 3.64 14.25
C ASN A 231 28.44 2.51 14.84
N ILE A 232 27.66 1.85 13.99
CA ILE A 232 27.00 0.60 14.39
C ILE A 232 28.06 -0.47 14.59
N THR A 233 28.09 -1.03 15.78
CA THR A 233 29.04 -2.11 16.15
C THR A 233 28.40 -3.47 16.16
N HIS A 234 27.07 -3.57 16.41
CA HIS A 234 26.38 -4.85 16.40
C HIS A 234 24.95 -4.72 15.89
N ILE A 235 24.50 -5.77 15.20
CA ILE A 235 23.09 -6.04 14.93
C ILE A 235 22.65 -7.16 15.88
N ILE A 236 21.61 -6.90 16.67
CA ILE A 236 21.03 -7.85 17.61
C ILE A 236 19.73 -8.39 17.02
N THR A 237 19.64 -9.70 16.90
CA THR A 237 18.44 -10.39 16.42
C THR A 237 17.86 -11.29 17.51
N ASN A 238 16.67 -11.82 17.28
CA ASN A 238 16.06 -12.83 18.16
C ASN A 238 16.83 -14.17 18.19
N LYS A 239 17.83 -14.36 17.31
CA LYS A 239 18.64 -15.59 17.24
C LYS A 239 20.06 -15.39 17.74
N LYS A 240 20.69 -14.28 17.40
CA LYS A 240 22.09 -14.00 17.77
C LYS A 240 22.49 -12.54 17.59
N LYS A 241 23.69 -12.23 18.02
CA LYS A 241 24.36 -10.93 17.87
C LYS A 241 25.40 -11.03 16.76
N TYR A 242 25.37 -10.09 15.80
CA TYR A 242 26.33 -9.96 14.71
C TYR A 242 27.27 -8.80 14.99
N LEU A 243 28.56 -9.05 15.03
CA LEU A 243 29.58 -7.99 15.02
C LEU A 243 29.62 -7.32 13.65
N ILE A 244 29.72 -6.01 13.64
CA ILE A 244 29.87 -5.18 12.43
C ILE A 244 31.28 -4.64 12.41
N ASN A 245 32.04 -4.99 11.39
CA ASN A 245 33.40 -4.53 11.20
C ASN A 245 33.44 -3.14 10.53
N ASN A 246 34.56 -2.46 10.60
CA ASN A 246 34.72 -1.10 10.06
C ASN A 246 34.54 -1.02 8.52
N ASP A 247 34.72 -2.14 7.79
CA ASP A 247 34.51 -2.25 6.34
C ASP A 247 33.07 -2.64 5.95
N GLU A 248 32.17 -2.78 6.93
CA GLU A 248 30.80 -3.21 6.72
C GLU A 248 29.83 -2.05 6.89
N THR A 249 28.87 -1.99 5.96
CA THR A 249 27.78 -1.00 5.95
C THR A 249 26.47 -1.67 6.33
N VAL A 250 25.71 -1.06 7.23
CA VAL A 250 24.35 -1.46 7.58
C VAL A 250 23.36 -0.62 6.78
N ILE A 251 22.44 -1.27 6.08
CA ILE A 251 21.39 -0.59 5.32
C ILE A 251 20.03 -1.03 5.88
N SER A 252 19.33 -0.11 6.53
CA SER A 252 17.99 -0.34 7.04
C SER A 252 16.95 0.04 6.00
N THR A 253 16.11 -0.92 5.63
CA THR A 253 14.91 -0.69 4.81
C THR A 253 13.63 -0.91 5.62
N LEU A 254 13.78 -0.92 6.95
CA LEU A 254 12.67 -0.94 7.89
C LEU A 254 12.02 0.46 7.96
N PRO A 255 10.76 0.57 8.41
CA PRO A 255 10.20 1.88 8.70
C PRO A 255 11.14 2.71 9.58
N VAL A 256 11.36 3.97 9.23
CA VAL A 256 12.30 4.87 9.92
C VAL A 256 12.05 4.93 11.44
N SER A 257 10.77 4.87 11.85
CA SER A 257 10.36 4.78 13.25
C SER A 257 10.87 3.52 13.96
N ILE A 258 10.94 2.40 13.24
CA ILE A 258 11.47 1.12 13.77
C ILE A 258 13.00 1.21 13.85
N THR A 259 13.66 1.71 12.81
CA THR A 259 15.13 1.90 12.82
C THR A 259 15.57 2.77 14.00
N ALA A 260 14.87 3.88 14.27
CA ALA A 260 15.14 4.73 15.42
C ALA A 260 14.97 3.99 16.76
N LYS A 261 13.88 3.21 16.90
CA LYS A 261 13.65 2.39 18.13
C LYS A 261 14.73 1.34 18.34
N LEU A 262 15.22 0.72 17.28
CA LEU A 262 16.33 -0.24 17.36
C LEU A 262 17.63 0.39 17.87
N LEU A 263 17.79 1.72 17.67
CA LEU A 263 18.87 2.57 18.20
C LEU A 263 18.58 3.16 19.58
N GLY A 264 17.46 2.78 20.23
CA GLY A 264 17.05 3.32 21.54
C GLY A 264 16.32 4.67 21.48
N LYS A 265 16.08 5.24 20.27
CA LYS A 265 15.41 6.52 20.12
C LYS A 265 13.89 6.36 20.03
N GLN A 266 13.19 6.83 21.06
CA GLN A 266 11.72 6.88 21.02
C GLN A 266 11.22 7.91 20.00
N ASN A 267 10.03 7.68 19.44
CA ASN A 267 9.41 8.59 18.48
C ASN A 267 7.87 8.45 18.48
N ASN A 268 7.20 9.49 17.99
CA ASN A 268 5.74 9.59 17.93
C ASN A 268 5.15 9.30 16.54
N LEU A 269 5.96 8.77 15.60
CA LEU A 269 5.49 8.41 14.28
C LEU A 269 4.41 7.33 14.38
N LYS A 270 3.24 7.59 13.79
CA LYS A 270 2.10 6.68 13.79
C LYS A 270 1.89 6.05 12.44
N PHE A 271 1.42 4.80 12.45
CA PHE A 271 1.11 4.04 11.25
C PHE A 271 -0.30 3.48 11.30
N ARG A 272 -0.92 3.36 10.12
CA ARG A 272 -2.09 2.53 9.92
C ARG A 272 -1.65 1.18 9.40
N GLY A 273 -2.18 0.13 10.00
CA GLY A 273 -2.10 -1.22 9.48
C GLY A 273 -3.23 -1.50 8.48
N VAL A 274 -3.07 -2.58 7.74
CA VAL A 274 -4.10 -3.15 6.87
C VAL A 274 -4.34 -4.60 7.29
N CYS A 275 -5.59 -4.90 7.56
CA CYS A 275 -6.08 -6.27 7.68
C CYS A 275 -6.73 -6.63 6.34
N SER A 276 -6.22 -7.67 5.68
CA SER A 276 -6.76 -8.22 4.44
C SER A 276 -7.50 -9.51 4.74
N VAL A 277 -8.81 -9.52 4.50
CA VAL A 277 -9.62 -10.75 4.53
C VAL A 277 -9.79 -11.23 3.10
N TYR A 278 -9.36 -12.46 2.85
CA TYR A 278 -9.46 -13.12 1.54
C TYR A 278 -10.68 -14.02 1.53
N ILE A 279 -11.50 -13.89 0.49
CA ILE A 279 -12.73 -14.64 0.30
C ILE A 279 -12.59 -15.45 -0.98
N PHE A 280 -12.54 -16.76 -0.85
CA PHE A 280 -12.48 -17.70 -1.97
C PHE A 280 -13.89 -18.01 -2.41
N CYS A 281 -14.22 -17.73 -3.67
CA CYS A 281 -15.59 -17.84 -4.18
C CYS A 281 -15.69 -18.86 -5.31
N GLN A 282 -16.72 -19.70 -5.26
CA GLN A 282 -17.11 -20.65 -6.30
C GLN A 282 -17.91 -19.92 -7.39
N ARG A 283 -17.32 -18.86 -7.95
CA ARG A 283 -17.86 -18.06 -9.06
C ARG A 283 -16.73 -17.62 -9.96
N HIS A 284 -17.00 -17.51 -11.26
CA HIS A 284 -15.99 -17.06 -12.22
C HIS A 284 -15.58 -15.59 -11.99
N SER A 285 -16.54 -14.75 -11.68
CA SER A 285 -16.36 -13.31 -11.41
C SER A 285 -17.52 -12.76 -10.59
N ILE A 286 -17.31 -11.69 -9.86
CA ILE A 286 -18.26 -11.02 -8.97
C ILE A 286 -18.48 -9.55 -9.36
N LEU A 287 -17.40 -8.75 -9.45
CA LEU A 287 -17.52 -7.35 -9.82
C LEU A 287 -17.92 -7.19 -11.31
N PRO A 288 -18.53 -6.08 -11.73
CA PRO A 288 -18.85 -5.79 -13.13
C PRO A 288 -17.65 -5.96 -14.07
N LYS A 289 -17.88 -6.31 -15.34
CA LYS A 289 -16.84 -6.76 -16.30
C LYS A 289 -15.54 -5.97 -16.30
N ASN A 290 -15.60 -4.66 -16.28
CA ASN A 290 -14.43 -3.77 -16.39
C ASN A 290 -13.99 -3.17 -15.05
N ILE A 291 -14.52 -3.64 -13.91
CA ILE A 291 -14.19 -3.10 -12.59
C ILE A 291 -13.32 -4.09 -11.85
N HIS A 292 -12.14 -3.61 -11.42
CA HIS A 292 -11.13 -4.42 -10.75
C HIS A 292 -11.23 -4.31 -9.22
N TRP A 293 -11.63 -3.14 -8.71
CA TRP A 293 -11.89 -2.91 -7.29
C TRP A 293 -12.94 -1.82 -7.08
N VAL A 294 -13.49 -1.81 -5.88
CA VAL A 294 -14.48 -0.82 -5.43
C VAL A 294 -14.12 -0.28 -4.06
N TYR A 295 -14.41 1.01 -3.84
CA TYR A 295 -14.17 1.70 -2.58
C TYR A 295 -15.46 1.94 -1.81
N PHE A 296 -15.35 1.88 -0.47
CA PHE A 296 -16.44 2.09 0.48
C PHE A 296 -16.03 3.11 1.54
N ASP A 297 -16.72 4.23 1.63
CA ASP A 297 -16.51 5.25 2.65
C ASP A 297 -17.48 5.14 3.84
N SER A 298 -18.53 4.34 3.71
CA SER A 298 -19.52 4.12 4.74
C SER A 298 -18.92 3.44 5.97
N LYS A 299 -19.31 3.93 7.18
CA LYS A 299 -18.99 3.29 8.45
C LYS A 299 -19.83 2.02 8.71
N ASN A 300 -20.88 1.79 7.90
CA ASN A 300 -21.78 0.65 8.01
C ASN A 300 -21.18 -0.66 7.48
N VAL A 301 -19.98 -0.65 6.93
CA VAL A 301 -19.20 -1.81 6.53
C VAL A 301 -17.76 -1.65 7.01
N LEU A 302 -17.12 -2.75 7.38
CA LEU A 302 -15.74 -2.72 7.91
C LEU A 302 -14.72 -2.30 6.85
N PHE A 303 -14.79 -2.91 5.69
CA PHE A 303 -13.80 -2.71 4.63
C PHE A 303 -13.91 -1.32 3.97
N ASN A 304 -12.77 -0.82 3.52
CA ASN A 304 -12.66 0.40 2.73
C ASN A 304 -12.43 0.12 1.24
N ARG A 305 -11.96 -1.09 0.89
CA ARG A 305 -11.79 -1.52 -0.50
C ARG A 305 -12.09 -3.00 -0.63
N ILE A 306 -12.76 -3.37 -1.71
CA ILE A 306 -12.87 -4.75 -2.17
C ILE A 306 -12.20 -4.84 -3.54
N THR A 307 -11.27 -5.77 -3.69
CA THR A 307 -10.60 -6.05 -4.96
C THR A 307 -10.94 -7.46 -5.41
N GLU A 308 -11.29 -7.63 -6.69
CA GLU A 308 -11.37 -8.94 -7.32
C GLU A 308 -10.03 -9.26 -7.98
N ASN A 309 -9.18 -10.00 -7.26
CA ASN A 309 -7.78 -10.25 -7.65
C ASN A 309 -7.65 -10.94 -9.00
N LYS A 310 -8.58 -11.84 -9.35
CA LYS A 310 -8.58 -12.53 -10.65
C LYS A 310 -8.76 -11.58 -11.84
N LYS A 311 -9.41 -10.43 -11.66
CA LYS A 311 -9.50 -9.40 -12.70
C LYS A 311 -8.20 -8.63 -12.91
N LEU A 312 -7.35 -8.56 -11.90
CA LEU A 312 -6.00 -8.05 -12.03
C LEU A 312 -5.12 -9.06 -12.80
N SER A 313 -5.14 -10.34 -12.39
CA SER A 313 -4.48 -11.43 -13.10
C SER A 313 -5.29 -12.72 -13.02
N LYS A 314 -5.63 -13.29 -14.18
CA LYS A 314 -6.38 -14.56 -14.27
C LYS A 314 -5.66 -15.77 -13.65
N PHE A 315 -4.37 -15.64 -13.37
CA PHE A 315 -3.52 -16.72 -12.86
C PHE A 315 -3.53 -16.83 -11.33
N VAL A 316 -4.16 -15.89 -10.61
CA VAL A 316 -4.18 -15.90 -9.13
C VAL A 316 -5.32 -16.71 -8.53
N ALA A 317 -6.23 -17.22 -9.36
CA ALA A 317 -7.34 -18.09 -8.93
C ALA A 317 -7.62 -19.21 -9.96
N PRO A 318 -8.19 -20.35 -9.55
CA PRO A 318 -8.62 -21.40 -10.46
C PRO A 318 -9.65 -20.90 -11.49
N LYS A 319 -9.77 -21.60 -12.62
CA LYS A 319 -10.59 -21.20 -13.79
C LYS A 319 -12.02 -20.80 -13.41
N ASN A 320 -12.73 -21.62 -12.64
CA ASN A 320 -14.14 -21.44 -12.29
C ASN A 320 -14.35 -20.79 -10.91
N LYS A 321 -13.29 -20.23 -10.31
CA LYS A 321 -13.30 -19.61 -9.00
C LYS A 321 -12.78 -18.17 -9.10
N THR A 322 -13.09 -17.34 -8.14
CA THR A 322 -12.49 -16.01 -8.00
C THR A 322 -12.07 -15.74 -6.57
N LEU A 323 -11.24 -14.71 -6.39
CA LEU A 323 -10.70 -14.26 -5.12
C LEU A 323 -11.10 -12.80 -4.92
N LEU A 324 -11.76 -12.52 -3.80
CA LEU A 324 -11.91 -11.15 -3.31
C LEU A 324 -10.94 -10.91 -2.16
N THR A 325 -10.38 -9.71 -2.13
CA THR A 325 -9.63 -9.16 -0.98
C THR A 325 -10.40 -7.99 -0.41
N ALA A 326 -10.86 -8.13 0.84
CA ALA A 326 -11.46 -7.05 1.62
C ALA A 326 -10.39 -6.41 2.51
N GLU A 327 -10.09 -5.14 2.29
CA GLU A 327 -9.06 -4.41 3.03
C GLU A 327 -9.69 -3.50 4.09
N ILE A 328 -9.18 -3.62 5.31
CA ILE A 328 -9.63 -2.87 6.49
C ILE A 328 -8.42 -2.18 7.09
N THR A 329 -8.44 -0.85 7.18
CA THR A 329 -7.37 -0.12 7.85
C THR A 329 -7.64 -0.03 9.35
N TYR A 330 -6.59 -0.21 10.15
CA TYR A 330 -6.68 -0.19 11.62
C TYR A 330 -5.45 0.49 12.24
N SER A 331 -5.52 0.83 13.52
CA SER A 331 -4.37 1.28 14.31
C SER A 331 -3.97 0.19 15.29
N LEU A 332 -2.67 0.02 15.51
CA LEU A 332 -2.20 -0.89 16.56
C LEU A 332 -2.76 -0.46 17.92
N GLY A 333 -3.32 -1.42 18.66
CA GLY A 333 -3.91 -1.20 19.98
C GLY A 333 -5.36 -0.67 19.98
N ASP A 334 -5.95 -0.39 18.81
CA ASP A 334 -7.38 -0.01 18.74
C ASP A 334 -8.32 -1.22 19.00
N LYS A 335 -9.63 -0.94 19.09
CA LYS A 335 -10.64 -1.99 19.33
C LYS A 335 -10.66 -3.05 18.23
N PHE A 336 -10.37 -2.67 16.98
CA PHE A 336 -10.34 -3.60 15.86
C PHE A 336 -9.17 -4.58 15.99
N SER A 337 -7.96 -4.09 16.29
CA SER A 337 -6.75 -4.92 16.40
C SER A 337 -6.79 -5.96 17.52
N LYS A 338 -7.72 -5.80 18.48
CA LYS A 338 -7.94 -6.73 19.61
C LYS A 338 -8.99 -7.80 19.31
N GLN A 339 -9.66 -7.74 18.17
CA GLN A 339 -10.70 -8.71 17.81
C GLN A 339 -10.09 -10.05 17.39
N LYS A 340 -10.81 -11.13 17.65
CA LYS A 340 -10.45 -12.47 17.15
C LYS A 340 -10.62 -12.51 15.63
N PRO A 341 -9.71 -13.15 14.88
CA PRO A 341 -9.78 -13.27 13.42
C PRO A 341 -11.14 -13.76 12.91
N LYS A 342 -11.74 -14.74 13.57
CA LYS A 342 -13.05 -15.28 13.22
C LYS A 342 -14.14 -14.18 13.21
N ASN A 343 -14.19 -13.34 14.24
CA ASN A 343 -15.21 -12.29 14.34
C ASN A 343 -15.08 -11.26 13.21
N ILE A 344 -13.85 -10.95 12.80
CA ILE A 344 -13.58 -10.04 11.69
C ILE A 344 -14.05 -10.66 10.38
N ILE A 345 -13.73 -11.94 10.14
CA ILE A 345 -14.15 -12.68 8.96
C ILE A 345 -15.69 -12.74 8.88
N ASP A 346 -16.35 -13.13 9.97
CA ASP A 346 -17.81 -13.24 10.05
C ASP A 346 -18.49 -11.88 9.76
N GLN A 347 -17.93 -10.79 10.29
CA GLN A 347 -18.44 -9.44 10.00
C GLN A 347 -18.22 -9.03 8.55
N VAL A 348 -17.06 -9.33 7.98
CA VAL A 348 -16.77 -9.05 6.55
C VAL A 348 -17.74 -9.82 5.64
N LEU A 349 -18.05 -11.08 5.93
CA LEU A 349 -19.00 -11.86 5.15
C LEU A 349 -20.42 -11.25 5.23
N LYS A 350 -20.89 -10.88 6.42
CA LYS A 350 -22.17 -10.15 6.59
C LYS A 350 -22.19 -8.82 5.83
N ASP A 351 -21.09 -8.08 5.88
CA ASP A 351 -20.97 -6.81 5.16
C ASP A 351 -20.98 -7.00 3.63
N LEU A 352 -20.37 -8.09 3.11
CA LEU A 352 -20.40 -8.44 1.69
C LEU A 352 -21.81 -8.81 1.20
N GLU A 353 -22.60 -9.52 2.01
CA GLU A 353 -24.01 -9.79 1.72
C GLU A 353 -24.82 -8.48 1.72
N LYS A 354 -24.62 -7.63 2.72
CA LYS A 354 -25.28 -6.34 2.85
C LYS A 354 -25.06 -5.45 1.63
N VAL A 355 -23.84 -5.44 1.06
CA VAL A 355 -23.53 -4.69 -0.16
C VAL A 355 -23.84 -5.46 -1.45
N LYS A 356 -24.47 -6.62 -1.35
CA LYS A 356 -24.92 -7.48 -2.45
C LYS A 356 -23.80 -7.92 -3.41
N LEU A 357 -22.58 -8.05 -2.89
CA LEU A 357 -21.44 -8.53 -3.68
C LEU A 357 -21.28 -10.05 -3.62
N VAL A 358 -21.53 -10.67 -2.48
CA VAL A 358 -21.36 -12.10 -2.25
C VAL A 358 -22.53 -12.64 -1.45
N GLU A 359 -23.01 -13.81 -1.83
CA GLU A 359 -23.95 -14.61 -1.05
C GLU A 359 -23.15 -15.76 -0.39
N ASN A 360 -23.47 -16.10 0.87
CA ASN A 360 -22.68 -17.03 1.68
C ASN A 360 -22.47 -18.39 1.03
N TYR A 361 -23.46 -18.92 0.30
CA TYR A 361 -23.35 -20.20 -0.39
C TYR A 361 -22.31 -20.24 -1.53
N ASN A 362 -21.83 -19.08 -1.99
CA ASN A 362 -20.74 -18.98 -2.95
C ASN A 362 -19.36 -19.00 -2.32
N VAL A 363 -19.25 -18.85 -0.98
CA VAL A 363 -17.97 -18.80 -0.27
C VAL A 363 -17.50 -20.22 0.05
N ILE A 364 -16.34 -20.60 -0.51
CA ILE A 364 -15.71 -21.92 -0.31
C ILE A 364 -14.55 -21.88 0.68
N GLY A 365 -14.27 -20.74 1.24
CA GLY A 365 -13.26 -20.55 2.29
C GLY A 365 -12.82 -19.11 2.43
N THR A 366 -12.13 -18.86 3.53
CA THR A 366 -11.57 -17.54 3.86
C THR A 366 -10.17 -17.67 4.43
N SER A 367 -9.42 -16.58 4.38
CA SER A 367 -8.13 -16.39 5.05
C SER A 367 -7.99 -14.96 5.52
N ILE A 368 -7.05 -14.66 6.41
CA ILE A 368 -6.83 -13.33 6.95
C ILE A 368 -5.34 -13.06 7.15
N ASN A 369 -4.90 -11.84 6.83
CA ASN A 369 -3.52 -11.39 7.06
C ASN A 369 -3.51 -9.98 7.64
N TYR A 370 -2.51 -9.69 8.48
CA TYR A 370 -2.33 -8.39 9.14
C TYR A 370 -0.97 -7.81 8.80
N GLU A 371 -0.97 -6.58 8.29
CA GLU A 371 0.24 -5.77 8.08
C GLU A 371 0.16 -4.52 8.97
N PRO A 372 0.95 -4.42 10.04
CA PRO A 372 0.80 -3.33 11.01
C PRO A 372 1.39 -1.99 10.57
N TYR A 373 2.36 -1.98 9.65
CA TYR A 373 3.09 -0.77 9.23
C TYR A 373 2.94 -0.54 7.72
N VAL A 374 1.73 -0.16 7.27
CA VAL A 374 1.45 0.03 5.84
C VAL A 374 1.47 1.51 5.47
N TYR A 375 0.74 2.34 6.20
CA TYR A 375 0.59 3.75 5.88
C TYR A 375 1.08 4.64 7.04
N PRO A 376 2.14 5.45 6.85
CA PRO A 376 2.46 6.51 7.81
C PRO A 376 1.29 7.50 7.87
N VAL A 377 0.77 7.77 9.06
CA VAL A 377 -0.41 8.65 9.23
C VAL A 377 -0.05 10.08 8.82
N GLN A 378 -0.94 10.71 8.06
CA GLN A 378 -0.71 12.01 7.43
C GLN A 378 -1.08 13.18 8.35
N PHE A 379 -0.60 13.22 9.60
CA PHE A 379 -0.82 14.42 10.41
C PHE A 379 0.12 15.56 10.01
N MET A 380 -0.20 16.76 10.45
CA MET A 380 0.60 17.97 10.21
C MET A 380 2.01 17.87 10.81
N GLU A 381 2.12 17.36 12.03
CA GLU A 381 3.38 17.25 12.78
C GLU A 381 4.25 16.07 12.31
N GLN A 382 3.70 15.13 11.59
CA GLN A 382 4.37 13.91 11.10
C GLN A 382 5.62 14.23 10.28
N LYS A 383 5.58 15.30 9.49
CA LYS A 383 6.68 15.71 8.62
C LYS A 383 7.91 16.15 9.42
N ASN A 384 7.68 16.97 10.46
CA ASN A 384 8.75 17.46 11.34
C ASN A 384 9.35 16.31 12.15
N GLU A 385 8.51 15.43 12.69
CA GLU A 385 8.94 14.23 13.41
C GLU A 385 9.76 13.30 12.50
N THR A 386 9.31 13.09 11.27
CA THR A 386 10.04 12.27 10.29
C THR A 386 11.41 12.88 9.98
N PHE A 387 11.49 14.19 9.78
CA PHE A 387 12.75 14.90 9.53
C PHE A 387 13.70 14.75 10.72
N TYR A 388 13.23 15.00 11.93
CA TYR A 388 14.01 14.85 13.14
C TYR A 388 14.58 13.43 13.32
N ILE A 389 13.77 12.41 13.09
CA ILE A 389 14.19 11.01 13.19
C ILE A 389 15.20 10.65 12.11
N LYS A 390 15.01 11.12 10.87
CA LYS A 390 15.98 10.90 9.80
C LYS A 390 17.32 11.55 10.11
N SER A 391 17.34 12.82 10.53
CA SER A 391 18.56 13.51 10.93
C SER A 391 19.30 12.81 12.08
N PHE A 392 18.57 12.22 13.04
CA PHE A 392 19.18 11.40 14.08
C PHE A 392 19.88 10.16 13.50
N ILE A 393 19.25 9.46 12.56
CA ILE A 393 19.82 8.24 11.95
C ILE A 393 21.01 8.59 11.04
N GLU A 394 20.98 9.72 10.37
CA GLU A 394 22.05 10.21 9.47
C GLU A 394 23.35 10.57 10.22
N ASN A 395 23.34 10.69 11.56
CA ASN A 395 24.56 10.88 12.35
C ASN A 395 25.43 9.61 12.44
N PHE A 396 24.94 8.44 12.03
CA PHE A 396 25.71 7.21 12.06
C PHE A 396 26.49 7.03 10.76
N ASN A 397 27.83 6.87 10.86
CA ASN A 397 28.74 6.83 9.71
C ASN A 397 28.54 5.60 8.79
N ASN A 398 28.19 4.44 9.36
CA ASN A 398 28.05 3.18 8.64
C ASN A 398 26.62 2.64 8.58
N LEU A 399 25.61 3.49 8.89
CA LEU A 399 24.18 3.17 8.78
C LEU A 399 23.49 4.07 7.76
N PHE A 400 22.80 3.43 6.81
CA PHE A 400 21.93 4.11 5.86
C PHE A 400 20.48 3.63 6.09
N SER A 401 19.53 4.57 6.18
CA SER A 401 18.10 4.29 6.23
C SER A 401 17.43 4.79 4.95
N ILE A 402 16.78 3.88 4.24
CA ILE A 402 16.20 4.11 2.91
C ILE A 402 14.67 3.97 2.99
#